data_201d4ed3361332fad3b74324a4edc858
#
_entry.id   201d4ed3361332fad3b74324a4edc858
#
_cell.length_a   1.000
_cell.length_b   1.000
_cell.length_c   1.000
_cell.angle_alpha   90.00
_cell.angle_beta   90.00
_cell.angle_gamma   90.00
#
_symmetry.space_group_name_H-M   'P 1'
#
loop_
_entity.id
_entity.type
_entity.pdbx_description
1 polymer ?
#
loop_
_entity_poly.entity_id
_entity_poly.type
_entity_poly.pdbx_seq_one_letter_code
_entity_poly.pdbx_strand_id
1 'polypeptide(L)'
;TWKPVFDNEAVSTFGDIAISKSNTNILYVGTGEQQNRQSSSWGNGVYKSTDQGETWQSIGLEKTFHISKVIVHPANSNIVYVGALGNLWKESEERGIYKTTNGGKSWKKILYVDDKTGIIDMVMDANNPNIVYAATYQRMRKVWGFNGGGAGSGIYKTTNGGANWSKLSQGLPSGDLGRIGLAASQNRSNILYATIEHSKESGFYRSANGGRSWKKMNTLNPRPMYYSHIATDPKDDKIVYMLAVELYRTED
;
A
#
# COMPACT_ATOMS: atom_id res chain seq x y z
N THR A 1 -27.07 -15.29 1.33
CA THR A 1 -27.42 -14.39 0.22
C THR A 1 -26.48 -13.21 0.23
N TRP A 2 -25.92 -12.82 -0.92
CA TRP A 2 -25.11 -11.61 -1.09
C TRP A 2 -26.04 -10.42 -1.32
N LYS A 3 -25.72 -9.27 -0.68
CA LYS A 3 -26.39 -7.99 -0.89
C LYS A 3 -25.35 -7.02 -1.47
N PRO A 4 -25.62 -6.37 -2.60
CA PRO A 4 -24.76 -5.28 -3.09
C PRO A 4 -24.92 -4.07 -2.17
N VAL A 5 -23.79 -3.47 -1.77
CA VAL A 5 -23.77 -2.35 -0.81
C VAL A 5 -23.03 -1.11 -1.34
N PHE A 6 -22.55 -1.15 -2.60
CA PHE A 6 -21.79 -0.05 -3.21
C PHE A 6 -22.28 0.31 -4.63
N ASP A 7 -23.35 -0.32 -5.12
CA ASP A 7 -23.82 -0.21 -6.52
C ASP A 7 -24.36 1.19 -6.87
N ASN A 8 -24.71 1.98 -5.86
CA ASN A 8 -25.20 3.34 -6.04
C ASN A 8 -24.09 4.40 -6.15
N GLU A 9 -22.82 3.97 -5.97
CA GLU A 9 -21.70 4.89 -6.01
C GLU A 9 -21.20 5.11 -7.45
N ALA A 10 -20.52 6.24 -7.67
CA ALA A 10 -20.04 6.64 -8.99
C ALA A 10 -18.88 5.80 -9.55
N VAL A 11 -18.43 4.79 -8.82
CA VAL A 11 -17.27 3.95 -9.18
C VAL A 11 -17.47 2.52 -8.70
N SER A 12 -17.00 1.55 -9.50
CA SER A 12 -17.14 0.11 -9.23
C SER A 12 -15.80 -0.60 -8.98
N THR A 13 -14.69 0.13 -8.91
CA THR A 13 -13.35 -0.45 -8.75
C THR A 13 -12.71 -0.06 -7.44
N PHE A 14 -12.09 -1.03 -6.79
CA PHE A 14 -11.50 -0.89 -5.47
C PHE A 14 -10.00 -1.15 -5.52
N GLY A 15 -9.24 -0.34 -4.79
CA GLY A 15 -7.83 -0.59 -4.54
C GLY A 15 -7.60 -1.24 -3.19
N ASP A 16 -8.26 -0.75 -2.14
CA ASP A 16 -8.18 -1.32 -0.80
C ASP A 16 -9.42 -0.95 0.04
N ILE A 17 -9.70 -1.79 1.05
CA ILE A 17 -10.74 -1.55 2.05
C ILE A 17 -10.16 -1.73 3.46
N ALA A 18 -10.52 -0.84 4.38
CA ALA A 18 -10.08 -0.90 5.76
C ALA A 18 -11.24 -0.71 6.75
N ILE A 19 -11.29 -1.59 7.73
CA ILE A 19 -12.24 -1.53 8.85
C ILE A 19 -11.52 -0.94 10.06
N SER A 20 -12.15 0.01 10.74
CA SER A 20 -11.60 0.57 11.96
C SER A 20 -11.64 -0.44 13.11
N LYS A 21 -10.48 -0.71 13.73
CA LYS A 21 -10.40 -1.57 14.93
C LYS A 21 -11.05 -0.95 16.16
N SER A 22 -11.07 0.39 16.27
CA SER A 22 -11.66 1.11 17.40
C SER A 22 -13.18 1.28 17.30
N ASN A 23 -13.73 1.16 16.08
CA ASN A 23 -15.17 1.21 15.82
C ASN A 23 -15.49 0.49 14.53
N THR A 24 -15.93 -0.75 14.59
CA THR A 24 -16.20 -1.60 13.42
C THR A 24 -17.36 -1.15 12.53
N ASN A 25 -18.15 -0.16 12.96
CA ASN A 25 -19.14 0.47 12.10
C ASN A 25 -18.50 1.39 11.04
N ILE A 26 -17.22 1.77 11.24
CA ILE A 26 -16.52 2.69 10.36
C ILE A 26 -15.62 1.91 9.40
N LEU A 27 -15.89 2.07 8.11
CA LEU A 27 -15.11 1.52 7.02
C LEU A 27 -14.61 2.65 6.11
N TYR A 28 -13.48 2.41 5.48
CA TYR A 28 -12.93 3.27 4.45
C TYR A 28 -12.59 2.43 3.21
N VAL A 29 -12.93 2.94 2.05
CA VAL A 29 -12.65 2.34 0.75
C VAL A 29 -11.83 3.31 -0.07
N GLY A 30 -10.66 2.87 -0.52
CA GLY A 30 -9.89 3.54 -1.56
C GLY A 30 -10.24 2.95 -2.92
N THR A 31 -10.61 3.79 -3.88
CA THR A 31 -11.09 3.35 -5.18
C THR A 31 -10.01 3.40 -6.26
N GLY A 32 -10.26 2.71 -7.37
CA GLY A 32 -9.32 2.58 -8.49
C GLY A 32 -8.45 1.33 -8.41
N GLU A 33 -8.31 0.63 -9.52
CA GLU A 33 -7.58 -0.63 -9.59
C GLU A 33 -6.07 -0.42 -9.44
N GLN A 34 -5.44 -1.13 -8.50
CA GLN A 34 -4.00 -1.01 -8.23
C GLN A 34 -3.12 -1.90 -9.11
N GLN A 35 -3.68 -2.93 -9.72
CA GLN A 35 -2.93 -3.88 -10.55
C GLN A 35 -2.49 -3.27 -11.89
N ASN A 36 -1.39 -3.81 -12.42
CA ASN A 36 -0.85 -3.39 -13.71
C ASN A 36 -1.54 -4.10 -14.88
N ARG A 37 -2.72 -3.61 -15.26
CA ARG A 37 -3.42 -4.08 -16.45
C ARG A 37 -3.46 -3.02 -17.54
N GLN A 38 -3.75 -3.43 -18.78
CA GLN A 38 -3.94 -2.49 -19.90
C GLN A 38 -5.26 -1.71 -19.76
N SER A 39 -6.22 -2.29 -19.09
CA SER A 39 -7.57 -1.76 -18.87
C SER A 39 -7.82 -1.41 -17.39
N SER A 40 -6.80 -0.90 -16.67
CA SER A 40 -6.96 -0.49 -15.26
C SER A 40 -8.02 0.58 -15.14
N SER A 41 -9.07 0.29 -14.38
CA SER A 41 -10.20 1.19 -14.18
C SER A 41 -9.89 2.24 -13.13
N TRP A 42 -10.36 3.45 -13.38
CA TRP A 42 -10.15 4.59 -12.49
C TRP A 42 -11.08 4.54 -11.29
N GLY A 43 -10.59 5.09 -10.19
CA GLY A 43 -11.36 5.37 -9.00
C GLY A 43 -11.85 6.81 -8.95
N ASN A 44 -12.55 7.11 -7.87
CA ASN A 44 -13.10 8.41 -7.55
C ASN A 44 -12.78 8.80 -6.09
N GLY A 45 -11.53 8.62 -5.68
CA GLY A 45 -11.07 8.98 -4.34
C GLY A 45 -11.44 7.98 -3.24
N VAL A 46 -11.71 8.49 -2.06
CA VAL A 46 -12.00 7.70 -0.85
C VAL A 46 -13.45 7.82 -0.46
N TYR A 47 -14.04 6.70 -0.09
CA TYR A 47 -15.38 6.62 0.49
C TYR A 47 -15.31 6.14 1.94
N LYS A 48 -16.27 6.61 2.74
CA LYS A 48 -16.42 6.25 4.15
C LYS A 48 -17.84 5.77 4.40
N SER A 49 -17.96 4.67 5.15
CA SER A 49 -19.19 4.25 5.80
C SER A 49 -19.09 4.45 7.30
N THR A 50 -20.22 4.71 7.96
CA THR A 50 -20.35 4.80 9.42
C THR A 50 -21.40 3.82 9.98
N ASP A 51 -21.93 2.95 9.12
CA ASP A 51 -23.02 2.01 9.37
C ASP A 51 -22.72 0.59 8.85
N GLN A 52 -21.45 0.15 8.97
CA GLN A 52 -20.99 -1.18 8.56
C GLN A 52 -21.08 -1.44 7.04
N GLY A 53 -21.06 -0.39 6.22
CA GLY A 53 -21.08 -0.49 4.77
C GLY A 53 -22.49 -0.44 4.16
N GLU A 54 -23.53 -0.16 4.94
CA GLU A 54 -24.88 -0.01 4.40
C GLU A 54 -25.01 1.24 3.52
N THR A 55 -24.36 2.35 3.92
CA THR A 55 -24.27 3.58 3.13
C THR A 55 -22.84 4.10 3.05
N TRP A 56 -22.55 4.84 1.97
CA TRP A 56 -21.22 5.36 1.69
C TRP A 56 -21.27 6.85 1.39
N GLN A 57 -20.23 7.57 1.78
CA GLN A 57 -20.02 8.97 1.50
C GLN A 57 -18.65 9.18 0.88
N SER A 58 -18.58 9.87 -0.26
CA SER A 58 -17.31 10.35 -0.80
C SER A 58 -16.70 11.38 0.17
N ILE A 59 -15.42 11.23 0.48
CA ILE A 59 -14.68 12.07 1.42
C ILE A 59 -13.43 12.68 0.79
N GLY A 60 -13.39 12.77 -0.55
CA GLY A 60 -12.35 13.47 -1.30
C GLY A 60 -11.30 12.59 -1.92
N LEU A 61 -10.22 13.21 -2.37
CA LEU A 61 -9.10 12.60 -3.11
C LEU A 61 -9.47 12.05 -4.51
N GLU A 62 -10.48 12.59 -5.16
CA GLU A 62 -10.97 12.14 -6.47
C GLU A 62 -9.89 12.16 -7.54
N LYS A 63 -8.99 13.13 -7.50
CA LYS A 63 -7.90 13.30 -8.47
C LYS A 63 -6.75 12.30 -8.29
N THR A 64 -6.79 11.45 -7.26
CA THR A 64 -5.76 10.41 -7.05
C THR A 64 -5.88 9.24 -8.02
N PHE A 65 -7.01 9.06 -8.69
CA PHE A 65 -7.32 8.03 -9.69
C PHE A 65 -7.21 6.60 -9.18
N HIS A 66 -6.09 6.23 -8.57
CA HIS A 66 -5.82 4.87 -8.09
C HIS A 66 -5.29 4.92 -6.66
N ILE A 67 -6.04 4.38 -5.73
CA ILE A 67 -5.63 4.21 -4.34
C ILE A 67 -5.23 2.76 -4.13
N SER A 68 -4.01 2.53 -3.66
CA SER A 68 -3.47 1.20 -3.48
C SER A 68 -3.65 0.67 -2.06
N LYS A 69 -3.69 1.55 -1.07
CA LYS A 69 -3.73 1.17 0.34
C LYS A 69 -4.45 2.18 1.21
N VAL A 70 -5.21 1.66 2.16
CA VAL A 70 -5.87 2.44 3.21
C VAL A 70 -5.52 1.84 4.56
N ILE A 71 -4.98 2.64 5.48
CA ILE A 71 -4.67 2.21 6.85
C ILE A 71 -5.39 3.13 7.83
N VAL A 72 -6.25 2.54 8.67
CA VAL A 72 -6.91 3.23 9.78
C VAL A 72 -6.09 3.03 11.05
N HIS A 73 -5.85 4.12 11.78
CA HIS A 73 -5.15 4.05 13.05
C HIS A 73 -5.93 3.18 14.05
N PRO A 74 -5.29 2.22 14.74
CA PRO A 74 -6.00 1.18 15.51
C PRO A 74 -6.85 1.73 16.67
N ALA A 75 -6.43 2.84 17.27
CA ALA A 75 -7.13 3.45 18.43
C ALA A 75 -7.97 4.68 18.07
N ASN A 76 -7.95 5.17 16.81
CA ASN A 76 -8.69 6.37 16.42
C ASN A 76 -9.12 6.30 14.96
N SER A 77 -10.39 6.01 14.74
CA SER A 77 -10.99 5.89 13.40
C SER A 77 -10.94 7.16 12.56
N ASN A 78 -10.66 8.33 13.15
CA ASN A 78 -10.51 9.58 12.41
C ASN A 78 -9.12 9.80 11.83
N ILE A 79 -8.13 8.99 12.23
CA ILE A 79 -6.78 9.05 11.66
C ILE A 79 -6.64 7.95 10.60
N VAL A 80 -6.46 8.37 9.35
CA VAL A 80 -6.36 7.45 8.21
C VAL A 80 -5.22 7.87 7.30
N TYR A 81 -4.49 6.88 6.81
CA TYR A 81 -3.44 7.03 5.80
C TYR A 81 -3.92 6.41 4.49
N VAL A 82 -3.72 7.10 3.39
CA VAL A 82 -4.11 6.65 2.04
C VAL A 82 -2.91 6.73 1.11
N GLY A 83 -2.56 5.61 0.51
CA GLY A 83 -1.52 5.51 -0.51
C GLY A 83 -2.11 5.70 -1.90
N ALA A 84 -1.70 6.75 -2.59
CA ALA A 84 -2.16 7.09 -3.92
C ALA A 84 -1.10 6.77 -4.98
N LEU A 85 -1.48 5.98 -5.98
CA LEU A 85 -0.67 5.72 -7.17
C LEU A 85 -0.76 6.86 -8.19
N GLY A 86 -1.80 7.69 -8.12
CA GLY A 86 -2.03 8.79 -9.05
C GLY A 86 -2.52 8.33 -10.42
N ASN A 87 -2.50 9.22 -11.39
CA ASN A 87 -2.86 8.89 -12.77
C ASN A 87 -1.85 7.91 -13.38
N LEU A 88 -2.33 6.82 -13.95
CA LEU A 88 -1.48 5.78 -14.53
C LEU A 88 -0.87 6.20 -15.88
N TRP A 89 -1.55 7.08 -16.63
CA TRP A 89 -1.26 7.39 -18.03
C TRP A 89 -0.43 8.66 -18.22
N LYS A 90 -0.31 9.47 -17.17
CA LYS A 90 0.47 10.72 -17.18
C LYS A 90 1.13 10.99 -15.83
N GLU A 91 2.05 11.91 -15.83
CA GLU A 91 2.61 12.50 -14.61
C GLU A 91 1.50 13.13 -13.77
N SER A 92 1.60 13.01 -12.46
CA SER A 92 0.54 13.43 -11.56
C SER A 92 1.10 13.86 -10.21
N GLU A 93 0.85 15.10 -9.84
CA GLU A 93 1.19 15.61 -8.51
C GLU A 93 0.33 14.97 -7.39
N GLU A 94 -0.75 14.27 -7.75
CA GLU A 94 -1.65 13.61 -6.81
C GLU A 94 -1.13 12.25 -6.30
N ARG A 95 0.10 11.89 -6.65
CA ARG A 95 0.80 10.71 -6.12
C ARG A 95 1.29 10.97 -4.70
N GLY A 96 1.40 9.91 -3.89
CA GLY A 96 1.97 10.02 -2.55
C GLY A 96 1.09 9.47 -1.43
N ILE A 97 1.42 9.80 -0.18
CA ILE A 97 0.62 9.43 0.98
C ILE A 97 -0.17 10.64 1.45
N TYR A 98 -1.46 10.44 1.61
CA TYR A 98 -2.37 11.40 2.24
C TYR A 98 -2.75 10.92 3.63
N LYS A 99 -2.88 11.87 4.57
CA LYS A 99 -3.32 11.62 5.93
C LYS A 99 -4.45 12.54 6.30
N THR A 100 -5.48 11.99 6.92
CA THR A 100 -6.49 12.75 7.65
C THR A 100 -6.35 12.51 9.15
N THR A 101 -6.75 13.47 9.97
CA THR A 101 -6.88 13.36 11.42
C THR A 101 -8.30 13.70 11.90
N ASN A 102 -9.22 13.92 10.96
CA ASN A 102 -10.60 14.35 11.22
C ASN A 102 -11.63 13.52 10.44
N GLY A 103 -11.28 12.27 10.15
CA GLY A 103 -12.19 11.31 9.53
C GLY A 103 -12.52 11.59 8.07
N GLY A 104 -11.60 12.23 7.33
CA GLY A 104 -11.74 12.52 5.91
C GLY A 104 -12.31 13.91 5.59
N LYS A 105 -12.59 14.75 6.59
CA LYS A 105 -13.04 16.15 6.34
C LYS A 105 -11.97 17.00 5.66
N SER A 106 -10.71 16.68 5.89
CA SER A 106 -9.56 17.26 5.19
C SER A 106 -8.41 16.28 5.09
N TRP A 107 -7.59 16.46 4.06
CA TRP A 107 -6.44 15.60 3.77
C TRP A 107 -5.17 16.43 3.64
N LYS A 108 -4.06 15.92 4.19
CA LYS A 108 -2.72 16.49 4.02
C LYS A 108 -1.84 15.47 3.32
N LYS A 109 -1.16 15.85 2.25
CA LYS A 109 -0.11 15.05 1.63
C LYS A 109 1.13 15.06 2.54
N ILE A 110 1.58 13.89 2.98
CA ILE A 110 2.65 13.72 3.97
C ILE A 110 3.89 13.01 3.43
N LEU A 111 3.79 12.38 2.26
CA LEU A 111 4.92 11.88 1.47
C LEU A 111 4.65 12.14 0.00
N TYR A 112 5.59 12.75 -0.67
CA TYR A 112 5.64 12.93 -2.11
C TYR A 112 7.07 12.72 -2.57
N VAL A 113 7.28 11.88 -3.57
CA VAL A 113 8.62 11.62 -4.15
C VAL A 113 8.79 12.46 -5.41
N ASP A 114 7.96 12.19 -6.41
CA ASP A 114 7.88 12.92 -7.67
C ASP A 114 6.54 12.64 -8.39
N ASP A 115 6.32 13.25 -9.54
CA ASP A 115 5.10 13.15 -10.35
C ASP A 115 4.93 11.79 -11.08
N LYS A 116 5.95 10.91 -11.04
CA LYS A 116 5.96 9.57 -11.64
C LYS A 116 5.83 8.45 -10.62
N THR A 117 6.03 8.77 -9.34
CA THR A 117 6.16 7.79 -8.25
C THR A 117 5.00 7.88 -7.27
N GLY A 118 4.16 6.86 -7.25
CA GLY A 118 3.05 6.72 -6.29
C GLY A 118 3.37 5.72 -5.17
N ILE A 119 2.37 5.44 -4.35
CA ILE A 119 2.45 4.44 -3.28
C ILE A 119 1.76 3.18 -3.75
N ILE A 120 2.42 2.03 -3.65
CA ILE A 120 1.85 0.74 -4.04
C ILE A 120 1.43 -0.11 -2.84
N ASP A 121 2.11 0.03 -1.71
CA ASP A 121 1.77 -0.68 -0.50
C ASP A 121 2.19 0.10 0.75
N MET A 122 1.53 -0.16 1.87
CA MET A 122 1.87 0.41 3.18
C MET A 122 1.55 -0.58 4.29
N VAL A 123 2.37 -0.59 5.33
CA VAL A 123 2.10 -1.33 6.56
C VAL A 123 2.40 -0.47 7.78
N MET A 124 1.56 -0.59 8.80
CA MET A 124 1.72 0.07 10.10
C MET A 124 2.25 -0.94 11.11
N ASP A 125 3.15 -0.50 11.97
CA ASP A 125 3.62 -1.32 13.08
C ASP A 125 2.47 -1.63 14.05
N ALA A 126 2.33 -2.90 14.42
CA ALA A 126 1.20 -3.36 15.22
C ALA A 126 1.18 -2.81 16.65
N ASN A 127 2.37 -2.49 17.19
CA ASN A 127 2.55 -2.04 18.57
C ASN A 127 2.78 -0.52 18.68
N ASN A 128 3.18 0.13 17.58
CA ASN A 128 3.40 1.57 17.56
C ASN A 128 2.85 2.19 16.26
N PRO A 129 1.63 2.72 16.27
CA PRO A 129 0.98 3.26 15.08
C PRO A 129 1.63 4.55 14.52
N ASN A 130 2.62 5.13 15.23
CA ASN A 130 3.44 6.21 14.68
C ASN A 130 4.50 5.69 13.70
N ILE A 131 4.75 4.38 13.68
CA ILE A 131 5.68 3.75 12.73
C ILE A 131 4.86 3.21 11.55
N VAL A 132 5.13 3.76 10.36
CA VAL A 132 4.54 3.31 9.11
C VAL A 132 5.65 3.09 8.09
N TYR A 133 5.54 2.02 7.33
CA TYR A 133 6.40 1.72 6.19
C TYR A 133 5.58 1.86 4.92
N ALA A 134 6.19 2.41 3.88
CA ALA A 134 5.54 2.62 2.59
C ALA A 134 6.45 2.16 1.45
N ALA A 135 5.90 1.40 0.53
CA ALA A 135 6.53 1.04 -0.74
C ALA A 135 6.11 2.05 -1.80
N THR A 136 7.09 2.77 -2.34
CA THR A 136 6.88 3.66 -3.47
C THR A 136 7.08 2.91 -4.79
N TYR A 137 6.40 3.33 -5.84
CA TYR A 137 6.43 2.67 -7.13
C TYR A 137 6.38 3.70 -8.27
N GLN A 138 7.48 3.81 -9.00
CA GLN A 138 7.53 4.59 -10.21
C GLN A 138 6.86 3.80 -11.33
N ARG A 139 5.66 4.25 -11.73
CA ARG A 139 4.78 3.51 -12.62
C ARG A 139 4.12 4.44 -13.63
N MET A 140 4.21 4.06 -14.90
CA MET A 140 3.51 4.76 -15.98
C MET A 140 3.15 3.82 -17.11
N ARG A 141 1.94 3.95 -17.64
CA ARG A 141 1.49 3.25 -18.82
C ARG A 141 1.44 4.20 -20.02
N LYS A 142 1.86 3.71 -21.17
CA LYS A 142 1.67 4.34 -22.47
C LYS A 142 0.96 3.35 -23.40
N VAL A 143 0.41 3.86 -24.50
CA VAL A 143 -0.25 3.01 -25.50
C VAL A 143 0.72 1.94 -26.04
N TRP A 144 1.99 2.29 -26.18
CA TRP A 144 3.05 1.44 -26.73
C TRP A 144 3.95 0.77 -25.68
N GLY A 145 3.71 0.97 -24.40
CA GLY A 145 4.61 0.42 -23.39
C GLY A 145 4.16 0.64 -21.95
N PHE A 146 4.92 0.03 -21.06
CA PHE A 146 4.72 0.11 -19.63
C PHE A 146 6.06 0.34 -18.93
N ASN A 147 6.15 1.38 -18.11
CA ASN A 147 7.24 1.56 -17.17
C ASN A 147 6.79 1.08 -15.79
N GLY A 148 7.43 0.04 -15.28
CA GLY A 148 7.12 -0.58 -13.99
C GLY A 148 8.33 -0.61 -13.08
N GLY A 149 9.02 0.50 -12.93
CA GLY A 149 10.18 0.65 -12.04
C GLY A 149 10.92 1.94 -12.28
N GLY A 150 11.87 2.25 -11.41
CA GLY A 150 12.74 3.39 -11.52
C GLY A 150 13.31 3.86 -10.19
N ALA A 151 14.13 4.91 -10.23
CA ALA A 151 14.83 5.47 -9.07
C ALA A 151 13.89 5.99 -7.97
N GLY A 152 12.65 6.37 -8.31
CA GLY A 152 11.63 6.77 -7.36
C GLY A 152 11.08 5.62 -6.52
N SER A 153 11.18 4.37 -6.99
CA SER A 153 10.74 3.19 -6.24
C SER A 153 11.63 2.93 -5.03
N GLY A 154 11.05 2.44 -3.94
CA GLY A 154 11.80 2.12 -2.73
C GLY A 154 10.91 1.92 -1.51
N ILE A 155 11.53 1.67 -0.37
CA ILE A 155 10.85 1.56 0.91
C ILE A 155 11.16 2.79 1.75
N TYR A 156 10.13 3.44 2.27
CA TYR A 156 10.23 4.58 3.17
C TYR A 156 9.66 4.23 4.54
N LYS A 157 10.21 4.86 5.58
CA LYS A 157 9.77 4.70 6.96
C LYS A 157 9.53 6.04 7.62
N THR A 158 8.46 6.14 8.37
CA THR A 158 8.25 7.19 9.38
C THR A 158 8.24 6.57 10.79
N THR A 159 8.63 7.34 11.80
CA THR A 159 8.54 6.98 13.22
C THR A 159 7.73 8.00 14.03
N ASN A 160 7.15 8.99 13.35
CA ASN A 160 6.43 10.11 13.96
C ASN A 160 5.09 10.39 13.27
N GLY A 161 4.42 9.32 12.83
CA GLY A 161 3.08 9.40 12.26
C GLY A 161 3.01 10.13 10.92
N GLY A 162 4.12 10.14 10.17
CA GLY A 162 4.20 10.75 8.84
C GLY A 162 4.70 12.20 8.82
N ALA A 163 5.20 12.73 9.95
CA ALA A 163 5.77 14.07 9.94
C ALA A 163 7.08 14.14 9.15
N ASN A 164 7.89 13.07 9.22
CA ASN A 164 9.09 12.90 8.42
C ASN A 164 9.20 11.46 7.90
N TRP A 165 9.85 11.30 6.75
CA TRP A 165 10.09 10.02 6.11
C TRP A 165 11.55 9.86 5.73
N SER A 166 12.08 8.64 5.88
CA SER A 166 13.44 8.26 5.48
C SER A 166 13.40 7.08 4.53
N LYS A 167 14.12 7.16 3.42
CA LYS A 167 14.29 6.04 2.48
C LYS A 167 15.21 5.00 3.11
N LEU A 168 14.81 3.73 3.04
CA LEU A 168 15.59 2.59 3.51
C LEU A 168 16.38 2.00 2.34
N SER A 169 17.64 1.62 2.57
CA SER A 169 18.50 1.09 1.51
C SER A 169 19.40 -0.07 1.94
N GLN A 170 19.74 -0.17 3.21
CA GLN A 170 20.75 -1.14 3.65
C GLN A 170 20.28 -2.58 3.46
N GLY A 171 20.99 -3.36 2.63
CA GLY A 171 20.68 -4.74 2.31
C GLY A 171 19.53 -4.93 1.31
N LEU A 172 19.03 -3.83 0.74
CA LEU A 172 18.11 -3.83 -0.40
C LEU A 172 18.89 -3.76 -1.72
N PRO A 173 18.32 -4.21 -2.85
CA PRO A 173 18.94 -4.04 -4.16
C PRO A 173 19.20 -2.55 -4.46
N SER A 174 20.30 -2.29 -5.16
CA SER A 174 20.68 -0.95 -5.59
C SER A 174 20.18 -0.68 -7.01
N GLY A 175 19.93 0.60 -7.34
CA GLY A 175 19.42 1.01 -8.65
C GLY A 175 17.91 1.05 -8.72
N ASP A 176 17.37 0.80 -9.91
CA ASP A 176 15.95 0.90 -10.18
C ASP A 176 15.18 -0.31 -9.62
N LEU A 177 14.24 -0.03 -8.74
CA LEU A 177 13.34 -1.04 -8.20
C LEU A 177 11.99 -1.00 -8.94
N GLY A 178 11.39 -2.17 -9.11
CA GLY A 178 10.03 -2.33 -9.59
C GLY A 178 9.01 -2.32 -8.45
N ARG A 179 7.99 -3.18 -8.55
CA ARG A 179 6.94 -3.29 -7.55
C ARG A 179 7.46 -3.93 -6.27
N ILE A 180 7.01 -3.39 -5.14
CA ILE A 180 7.35 -3.86 -3.79
C ILE A 180 6.06 -4.17 -3.04
N GLY A 181 5.96 -5.35 -2.45
CA GLY A 181 4.94 -5.69 -1.47
C GLY A 181 5.54 -5.70 -0.06
N LEU A 182 4.79 -5.29 0.94
CA LEU A 182 5.22 -5.19 2.32
C LEU A 182 4.32 -6.00 3.26
N ALA A 183 4.93 -6.61 4.28
CA ALA A 183 4.21 -7.16 5.43
C ALA A 183 4.98 -6.87 6.73
N ALA A 184 4.25 -6.61 7.80
CA ALA A 184 4.79 -6.42 9.14
C ALA A 184 4.27 -7.51 10.08
N SER A 185 5.13 -8.02 10.96
CA SER A 185 4.70 -8.93 12.02
C SER A 185 3.64 -8.25 12.89
N GLN A 186 2.59 -8.99 13.21
CA GLN A 186 1.54 -8.54 14.12
C GLN A 186 1.97 -8.61 15.59
N ASN A 187 3.04 -9.35 15.89
CA ASN A 187 3.49 -9.64 17.26
C ASN A 187 4.80 -8.91 17.63
N ARG A 188 5.64 -8.57 16.64
CA ARG A 188 6.98 -8.00 16.85
C ARG A 188 7.24 -6.82 15.94
N SER A 189 7.37 -5.63 16.49
CA SER A 189 7.58 -4.36 15.79
C SER A 189 8.82 -4.29 14.89
N ASN A 190 9.79 -5.18 15.09
CA ASN A 190 11.05 -5.14 14.36
C ASN A 190 11.13 -6.12 13.19
N ILE A 191 10.12 -6.97 13.00
CA ILE A 191 10.09 -7.97 11.92
C ILE A 191 9.24 -7.46 10.76
N LEU A 192 9.87 -7.41 9.59
CA LEU A 192 9.26 -6.98 8.34
C LEU A 192 9.66 -7.90 7.22
N TYR A 193 8.78 -8.01 6.26
CA TYR A 193 9.00 -8.74 5.01
C TYR A 193 8.70 -7.86 3.81
N ALA A 194 9.42 -8.09 2.73
CA ALA A 194 9.20 -7.43 1.46
C ALA A 194 9.40 -8.39 0.29
N THR A 195 8.54 -8.32 -0.71
CA THR A 195 8.85 -8.79 -2.06
C THR A 195 9.33 -7.61 -2.87
N ILE A 196 10.43 -7.77 -3.58
CA ILE A 196 11.05 -6.68 -4.34
C ILE A 196 11.31 -7.13 -5.77
N GLU A 197 10.73 -6.42 -6.72
CA GLU A 197 11.03 -6.57 -8.13
C GLU A 197 12.32 -5.82 -8.47
N HIS A 198 13.29 -6.54 -9.04
CA HIS A 198 14.55 -5.99 -9.49
C HIS A 198 15.14 -6.86 -10.60
N SER A 199 15.87 -6.26 -11.54
CA SER A 199 16.39 -6.95 -12.74
C SER A 199 17.32 -8.14 -12.42
N LYS A 200 18.11 -8.07 -11.34
CA LYS A 200 19.10 -9.09 -10.96
C LYS A 200 18.83 -9.70 -9.58
N GLU A 201 18.24 -8.95 -8.67
CA GLU A 201 18.12 -9.30 -7.25
C GLU A 201 16.65 -9.37 -6.80
N SER A 202 15.73 -9.64 -7.75
CA SER A 202 14.33 -9.88 -7.41
C SER A 202 14.20 -11.00 -6.38
N GLY A 203 13.23 -10.89 -5.45
CA GLY A 203 13.03 -11.92 -4.46
C GLY A 203 12.30 -11.46 -3.21
N PHE A 204 12.37 -12.33 -2.21
CA PHE A 204 11.77 -12.16 -0.90
C PHE A 204 12.84 -11.75 0.13
N TYR A 205 12.56 -10.70 0.88
CA TYR A 205 13.47 -10.06 1.83
C TYR A 205 12.87 -10.02 3.22
N ARG A 206 13.72 -10.10 4.25
CA ARG A 206 13.35 -9.98 5.66
C ARG A 206 14.22 -8.95 6.35
N SER A 207 13.61 -8.12 7.18
CA SER A 207 14.28 -7.29 8.18
C SER A 207 13.93 -7.79 9.58
N ALA A 208 14.92 -7.88 10.48
CA ALA A 208 14.74 -8.24 11.88
C ALA A 208 15.02 -7.06 12.83
N ASN A 209 15.17 -5.84 12.30
CA ASN A 209 15.57 -4.66 13.07
C ASN A 209 14.78 -3.39 12.68
N GLY A 210 13.51 -3.57 12.31
CA GLY A 210 12.60 -2.47 11.99
C GLY A 210 12.98 -1.73 10.71
N GLY A 211 13.47 -2.45 9.72
CA GLY A 211 13.81 -1.91 8.41
C GLY A 211 15.20 -1.27 8.32
N ARG A 212 15.99 -1.25 9.39
CA ARG A 212 17.35 -0.68 9.36
C ARG A 212 18.30 -1.42 8.41
N SER A 213 18.12 -2.75 8.30
CA SER A 213 18.78 -3.56 7.29
C SER A 213 17.88 -4.73 6.86
N TRP A 214 18.14 -5.21 5.64
CA TRP A 214 17.38 -6.26 5.00
C TRP A 214 18.30 -7.40 4.55
N LYS A 215 17.79 -8.63 4.58
CA LYS A 215 18.46 -9.82 4.07
C LYS A 215 17.56 -10.48 3.05
N LYS A 216 18.11 -10.80 1.88
CA LYS A 216 17.42 -11.63 0.90
C LYS A 216 17.31 -13.05 1.43
N MET A 217 16.11 -13.57 1.46
CA MET A 217 15.81 -14.92 1.96
C MET A 217 15.79 -15.94 0.82
N ASN A 218 15.16 -15.58 -0.29
CA ASN A 218 15.10 -16.41 -1.48
C ASN A 218 14.79 -15.55 -2.73
N THR A 219 14.66 -16.19 -3.89
CA THR A 219 14.40 -15.54 -5.18
C THR A 219 12.93 -15.56 -5.58
N LEU A 220 12.04 -16.06 -4.73
CA LEU A 220 10.63 -16.18 -5.04
C LEU A 220 9.98 -14.79 -5.13
N ASN A 221 9.54 -14.43 -6.31
CA ASN A 221 8.73 -13.25 -6.59
C ASN A 221 8.09 -13.41 -7.99
N PRO A 222 7.16 -14.35 -8.16
CA PRO A 222 6.60 -14.66 -9.46
C PRO A 222 5.69 -13.53 -9.92
N ARG A 223 5.89 -13.08 -11.16
CA ARG A 223 5.08 -12.07 -11.82
C ARG A 223 4.87 -10.78 -11.02
N PRO A 224 5.98 -10.15 -10.53
CA PRO A 224 5.95 -9.13 -9.49
C PRO A 224 5.14 -7.88 -9.87
N MET A 225 5.19 -7.45 -11.11
CA MET A 225 4.48 -6.25 -11.57
C MET A 225 2.96 -6.31 -11.33
N TYR A 226 2.38 -7.53 -11.28
CA TYR A 226 0.95 -7.73 -11.13
C TYR A 226 0.54 -8.12 -9.72
N TYR A 227 1.30 -9.01 -9.08
CA TYR A 227 1.00 -9.55 -7.76
C TYR A 227 1.75 -8.81 -6.65
N SER A 228 2.80 -9.37 -6.08
CA SER A 228 3.60 -8.82 -4.96
C SER A 228 2.77 -8.50 -3.72
N HIS A 229 1.76 -9.33 -3.42
CA HIS A 229 1.02 -9.24 -2.17
C HIS A 229 1.54 -10.28 -1.19
N ILE A 230 1.93 -9.83 0.01
CA ILE A 230 2.38 -10.70 1.09
C ILE A 230 1.63 -10.37 2.38
N ALA A 231 1.42 -11.38 3.21
CA ALA A 231 0.79 -11.24 4.52
C ALA A 231 1.48 -12.13 5.54
N THR A 232 1.73 -11.62 6.74
CA THR A 232 2.22 -12.41 7.87
C THR A 232 1.06 -13.09 8.57
N ASP A 233 1.30 -14.30 9.09
CA ASP A 233 0.35 -14.93 10.01
C ASP A 233 0.22 -14.08 11.28
N PRO A 234 -1.00 -13.87 11.79
CA PRO A 234 -1.21 -13.01 12.96
C PRO A 234 -0.67 -13.60 14.27
N LYS A 235 -0.38 -14.90 14.33
CA LYS A 235 0.09 -15.61 15.53
C LYS A 235 1.57 -16.00 15.44
N ASP A 236 2.07 -16.30 14.24
CA ASP A 236 3.45 -16.72 14.02
C ASP A 236 4.08 -15.88 12.90
N ASP A 237 4.98 -15.00 13.25
CA ASP A 237 5.68 -14.13 12.29
C ASP A 237 6.71 -14.83 11.41
N LYS A 238 6.97 -16.11 11.59
CA LYS A 238 7.75 -16.94 10.65
C LYS A 238 6.90 -17.37 9.45
N ILE A 239 5.59 -17.44 9.63
CA ILE A 239 4.67 -17.81 8.57
C ILE A 239 4.29 -16.56 7.75
N VAL A 240 4.66 -16.60 6.50
CA VAL A 240 4.32 -15.55 5.52
C VAL A 240 3.67 -16.19 4.31
N TYR A 241 2.55 -15.62 3.93
CA TYR A 241 1.84 -15.98 2.71
C TYR A 241 2.20 -15.00 1.59
N MET A 242 2.48 -15.53 0.41
CA MET A 242 2.66 -14.73 -0.80
C MET A 242 1.57 -15.09 -1.80
N LEU A 243 0.80 -14.10 -2.17
CA LEU A 243 -0.27 -14.22 -3.15
C LEU A 243 0.31 -13.89 -4.53
N ALA A 244 0.32 -14.88 -5.39
CA ALA A 244 0.77 -14.76 -6.77
C ALA A 244 -0.18 -15.55 -7.69
N VAL A 245 0.32 -16.14 -8.78
CA VAL A 245 -0.47 -17.09 -9.58
C VAL A 245 -0.88 -18.28 -8.71
N GLU A 246 0.04 -18.72 -7.86
CA GLU A 246 -0.17 -19.71 -6.82
C GLU A 246 -0.07 -19.04 -5.44
N LEU A 247 -0.62 -19.66 -4.42
CA LEU A 247 -0.44 -19.25 -3.04
C LEU A 247 0.77 -19.98 -2.46
N TYR A 248 1.78 -19.21 -2.05
CA TYR A 248 2.96 -19.72 -1.37
C TYR A 248 2.88 -19.43 0.12
N ARG A 249 3.49 -20.29 0.93
CA ARG A 249 3.60 -20.16 2.38
C ARG A 249 5.02 -20.50 2.81
N THR A 250 5.60 -19.71 3.72
CA THR A 250 6.83 -20.08 4.44
C THR A 250 6.49 -20.74 5.78
N GLU A 251 7.46 -21.43 6.36
CA GLU A 251 7.35 -22.05 7.70
C GLU A 251 8.61 -21.79 8.56
N ASP A 252 9.59 -21.02 8.05
CA ASP A 252 10.90 -20.79 8.66
C ASP A 252 11.33 -19.30 8.64
#